data_d995f28f6e1ca1f2fd5ba7cacc17fb1c
#
_entry.id   d995f28f6e1ca1f2fd5ba7cacc17fb1c
#
_cell.length_a   1.000
_cell.length_b   1.000
_cell.length_c   1.000
_cell.angle_alpha   90.00
_cell.angle_beta   90.00
_cell.angle_gamma   90.00
#
_symmetry.space_group_name_H-M   'P 1'
#
loop_
_entity.id
_entity.type
_entity.pdbx_description
1 polymer ?
#
loop_
_entity_poly.entity_id
_entity_poly.type
_entity_poly.pdbx_seq_one_letter_code
_entity_poly.pdbx_strand_id
1 'polypeptide(L)'
;MLDRNEVLRMNILIAGGTGYIGSHICVELLESGHDVVVIDDFSNSKPDVLESIYKIAGKHVKFYEFNVLDEEKTESVFKENKLDAVIHCCAFKAVGESVQKPIEYYTNNLMTTLVVAKMMKKYHVPSIVFSSSATVYGDPEVVPLTEDCKLGETTNPYGATKAMMERILTDVQFANPEMSVTLLRYFNPIGAHESGLIGENPKGIPNNLMPYIMKVATGELPELGVFGDDYDTPDGTGVRDYIHVVDLAKGHVLAIEKYNTPGVHICNLGTGKGYSVLDIVHAFERVNGIKIPYVIKPRRPGDIATCYADPTRAKEQLGWVAEKNLDDMCRDTWNFAKKQLL
;
A
#
# COMPACT_ATOMS: atom_id res chain seq x y z
N MET A 1 39.69 -1.22 -3.04
CA MET A 1 38.51 -2.02 -2.74
C MET A 1 37.47 -1.03 -2.23
N LEU A 2 36.55 -0.61 -3.06
CA LEU A 2 35.40 0.21 -2.61
C LEU A 2 34.54 -0.67 -1.71
N ASP A 3 34.24 -0.14 -0.55
CA ASP A 3 33.37 -0.78 0.44
C ASP A 3 32.00 -1.01 -0.21
N ARG A 4 31.58 -2.27 -0.35
CA ARG A 4 30.36 -2.68 -1.09
C ARG A 4 29.06 -2.37 -0.36
N ASN A 5 29.07 -1.52 0.66
CA ASN A 5 27.95 -1.20 1.55
C ASN A 5 27.58 0.28 1.62
N GLU A 6 28.09 1.16 0.79
CA GLU A 6 27.50 2.51 0.70
C GLU A 6 26.24 2.44 -0.15
N VAL A 7 25.07 2.37 0.50
CA VAL A 7 23.78 2.63 -0.16
C VAL A 7 23.84 4.03 -0.76
N LEU A 8 23.71 4.12 -2.08
CA LEU A 8 23.71 5.41 -2.77
C LEU A 8 22.52 6.24 -2.28
N ARG A 9 22.80 7.35 -1.58
CA ARG A 9 21.77 8.27 -1.11
C ARG A 9 21.02 8.84 -2.31
N MET A 10 19.70 8.65 -2.35
CA MET A 10 18.80 9.12 -3.40
C MET A 10 17.83 10.17 -2.86
N ASN A 11 17.33 11.03 -3.74
CA ASN A 11 16.25 11.98 -3.47
C ASN A 11 14.96 11.46 -4.12
N ILE A 12 14.03 10.99 -3.31
CA ILE A 12 12.88 10.21 -3.76
C ILE A 12 11.58 11.00 -3.55
N LEU A 13 10.80 11.16 -4.59
CA LEU A 13 9.45 11.72 -4.50
C LEU A 13 8.44 10.64 -4.15
N ILE A 14 7.64 10.88 -3.10
CA ILE A 14 6.48 10.06 -2.78
C ILE A 14 5.21 10.85 -3.07
N ALA A 15 4.47 10.45 -4.09
CA ALA A 15 3.13 10.94 -4.35
C ALA A 15 2.13 10.17 -3.47
N GLY A 16 1.46 10.87 -2.53
CA GLY A 16 0.63 10.26 -1.50
C GLY A 16 1.40 9.86 -0.23
N GLY A 17 2.44 10.62 0.14
CA GLY A 17 3.35 10.26 1.22
C GLY A 17 2.80 10.49 2.63
N THR A 18 1.67 11.17 2.82
CA THR A 18 1.05 11.33 4.14
C THR A 18 -0.04 10.27 4.42
N GLY A 19 -0.38 9.46 3.43
CA GLY A 19 -1.31 8.34 3.59
C GLY A 19 -0.74 7.21 4.45
N TYR A 20 -1.58 6.21 4.74
CA TYR A 20 -1.21 5.06 5.59
C TYR A 20 0.09 4.38 5.13
N ILE A 21 0.13 3.90 3.89
CA ILE A 21 1.32 3.23 3.35
C ILE A 21 2.46 4.23 3.10
N GLY A 22 2.14 5.39 2.53
CA GLY A 22 3.12 6.42 2.19
C GLY A 22 3.91 6.93 3.39
N SER A 23 3.27 7.13 4.55
CA SER A 23 3.94 7.58 5.77
C SER A 23 4.95 6.55 6.31
N HIS A 24 4.64 5.26 6.24
CA HIS A 24 5.57 4.19 6.59
C HIS A 24 6.74 4.12 5.61
N ILE A 25 6.48 4.29 4.29
CA ILE A 25 7.55 4.37 3.29
C ILE A 25 8.47 5.58 3.55
N CYS A 26 7.91 6.75 3.93
CA CYS A 26 8.70 7.91 4.30
C CYS A 26 9.68 7.58 5.44
N VAL A 27 9.20 6.90 6.49
CA VAL A 27 10.03 6.52 7.63
C VAL A 27 11.15 5.57 7.18
N GLU A 28 10.82 4.48 6.52
CA GLU A 28 11.81 3.46 6.11
C GLU A 28 12.87 4.05 5.15
N LEU A 29 12.50 4.95 4.22
CA LEU A 29 13.45 5.62 3.34
C LEU A 29 14.40 6.56 4.10
N LEU A 30 13.86 7.36 5.03
CA LEU A 30 14.65 8.27 5.84
C LEU A 30 15.64 7.52 6.75
N GLU A 31 15.21 6.40 7.34
CA GLU A 31 16.05 5.52 8.16
C GLU A 31 17.12 4.80 7.32
N SER A 32 16.81 4.47 6.06
CA SER A 32 17.77 3.93 5.09
C SER A 32 18.75 4.99 4.53
N GLY A 33 18.62 6.26 4.95
CA GLY A 33 19.56 7.33 4.61
C GLY A 33 19.21 8.14 3.37
N HIS A 34 18.06 7.90 2.73
CA HIS A 34 17.58 8.66 1.57
C HIS A 34 17.00 10.03 1.98
N ASP A 35 16.83 10.90 0.99
CA ASP A 35 16.05 12.13 1.12
C ASP A 35 14.66 11.93 0.53
N VAL A 36 13.65 12.50 1.19
CA VAL A 36 12.26 12.29 0.82
C VAL A 36 11.57 13.60 0.54
N VAL A 37 10.97 13.70 -0.66
CA VAL A 37 10.06 14.75 -1.07
C VAL A 37 8.65 14.17 -1.12
N VAL A 38 7.66 14.87 -0.60
CA VAL A 38 6.26 14.40 -0.53
C VAL A 38 5.33 15.40 -1.21
N ILE A 39 4.44 14.90 -2.06
CA ILE A 39 3.23 15.61 -2.52
C ILE A 39 2.02 14.89 -1.94
N ASP A 40 1.16 15.64 -1.24
CA ASP A 40 -0.11 15.11 -0.70
C ASP A 40 -1.07 16.29 -0.45
N ASP A 41 -2.38 16.06 -0.55
CA ASP A 41 -3.41 17.08 -0.31
C ASP A 41 -4.18 16.85 1.00
N PHE A 42 -3.74 15.91 1.81
CA PHE A 42 -4.42 15.45 3.02
C PHE A 42 -5.87 15.02 2.81
N SER A 43 -6.26 14.62 1.60
CA SER A 43 -7.64 14.18 1.32
C SER A 43 -8.05 12.98 2.19
N ASN A 44 -7.11 12.06 2.50
CA ASN A 44 -7.36 10.89 3.33
C ASN A 44 -6.32 10.71 4.47
N SER A 45 -5.68 11.78 4.89
CA SER A 45 -4.69 11.81 5.98
C SER A 45 -4.83 13.09 6.80
N LYS A 46 -3.99 13.26 7.83
CA LYS A 46 -3.99 14.44 8.70
C LYS A 46 -2.59 15.08 8.71
N PRO A 47 -2.47 16.41 8.91
CA PRO A 47 -1.18 17.09 8.93
C PRO A 47 -0.20 16.63 10.01
N ASP A 48 -0.69 16.14 11.14
CA ASP A 48 0.09 15.64 12.27
C ASP A 48 0.98 14.43 11.94
N VAL A 49 0.69 13.74 10.82
CA VAL A 49 1.52 12.64 10.33
C VAL A 49 2.95 13.09 9.99
N LEU A 50 3.14 14.32 9.51
CA LEU A 50 4.47 14.87 9.19
C LEU A 50 5.33 14.99 10.44
N GLU A 51 4.76 15.46 11.54
CA GLU A 51 5.43 15.53 12.84
C GLU A 51 5.72 14.12 13.39
N SER A 52 4.80 13.19 13.17
CA SER A 52 4.99 11.78 13.56
C SER A 52 6.14 11.12 12.80
N ILE A 53 6.25 11.35 11.49
CA ILE A 53 7.39 10.89 10.67
C ILE A 53 8.70 11.46 11.23
N TYR A 54 8.74 12.77 11.51
CA TYR A 54 9.93 13.40 12.09
C TYR A 54 10.32 12.81 13.46
N LYS A 55 9.34 12.58 14.34
CA LYS A 55 9.59 11.98 15.66
C LYS A 55 10.17 10.58 15.58
N ILE A 56 9.83 9.82 14.55
CA ILE A 56 10.33 8.46 14.35
C ILE A 56 11.71 8.50 13.69
N ALA A 57 11.82 9.12 12.53
CA ALA A 57 13.04 9.06 11.70
C ALA A 57 14.11 10.12 12.03
N GLY A 58 13.78 11.11 12.87
CA GLY A 58 14.70 12.20 13.23
C GLY A 58 15.02 13.16 12.09
N LYS A 59 14.33 13.06 10.96
CA LYS A 59 14.50 13.90 9.76
C LYS A 59 13.16 14.35 9.21
N HIS A 60 13.10 15.59 8.70
CA HIS A 60 11.92 16.09 8.01
C HIS A 60 11.91 15.64 6.55
N VAL A 61 10.71 15.35 6.05
CA VAL A 61 10.45 15.27 4.60
C VAL A 61 10.30 16.69 4.03
N LYS A 62 10.66 16.90 2.77
CA LYS A 62 10.30 18.12 2.05
C LYS A 62 8.87 17.98 1.54
N PHE A 63 7.95 18.72 2.12
CA PHE A 63 6.50 18.56 1.89
C PHE A 63 5.90 19.65 1.03
N TYR A 64 5.02 19.25 0.12
CA TYR A 64 4.23 20.11 -0.76
C TYR A 64 2.76 19.74 -0.64
N GLU A 65 1.94 20.69 -0.15
CA GLU A 65 0.51 20.49 0.08
C GLU A 65 -0.29 20.89 -1.16
N PHE A 66 -0.60 19.90 -2.00
CA PHE A 66 -1.52 20.05 -3.13
C PHE A 66 -1.85 18.68 -3.75
N ASN A 67 -2.91 18.63 -4.57
CA ASN A 67 -3.27 17.44 -5.31
C ASN A 67 -2.37 17.25 -6.54
N VAL A 68 -1.82 16.05 -6.74
CA VAL A 68 -0.95 15.69 -7.89
C VAL A 68 -1.58 16.04 -9.25
N LEU A 69 -2.90 16.11 -9.33
CA LEU A 69 -3.63 16.55 -10.53
C LEU A 69 -3.39 18.02 -10.91
N ASP A 70 -2.89 18.85 -9.98
CA ASP A 70 -2.41 20.20 -10.28
C ASP A 70 -1.06 20.09 -11.00
N GLU A 71 -1.14 19.99 -12.33
CA GLU A 71 0.01 19.70 -13.19
C GLU A 71 1.09 20.80 -13.08
N GLU A 72 0.70 22.07 -12.94
CA GLU A 72 1.65 23.19 -12.82
C GLU A 72 2.45 23.11 -11.52
N LYS A 73 1.78 22.85 -10.39
CA LYS A 73 2.46 22.68 -9.11
C LYS A 73 3.28 21.39 -9.08
N THR A 74 2.78 20.29 -9.65
CA THR A 74 3.54 19.03 -9.77
C THR A 74 4.80 19.28 -10.57
N GLU A 75 4.73 20.01 -11.70
CA GLU A 75 5.90 20.37 -12.49
C GLU A 75 6.92 21.18 -11.67
N SER A 76 6.47 22.13 -10.85
CA SER A 76 7.38 22.94 -10.03
C SER A 76 8.19 22.07 -9.08
N VAL A 77 7.59 21.02 -8.49
CA VAL A 77 8.31 20.09 -7.60
C VAL A 77 9.41 19.35 -8.36
N PHE A 78 9.14 18.87 -9.57
CA PHE A 78 10.15 18.20 -10.39
C PHE A 78 11.26 19.16 -10.84
N LYS A 79 10.94 20.42 -11.08
CA LYS A 79 11.90 21.47 -11.46
C LYS A 79 12.80 21.88 -10.29
N GLU A 80 12.24 21.99 -9.08
CA GLU A 80 12.95 22.45 -7.88
C GLU A 80 13.79 21.37 -7.21
N ASN A 81 13.50 20.10 -7.47
CA ASN A 81 14.14 18.97 -6.82
C ASN A 81 14.82 18.08 -7.87
N LYS A 82 16.12 17.80 -7.64
CA LYS A 82 16.79 16.76 -8.43
C LYS A 82 16.33 15.41 -7.90
N LEU A 83 15.32 14.83 -8.56
CA LEU A 83 14.73 13.55 -8.17
C LEU A 83 15.45 12.38 -8.86
N ASP A 84 15.75 11.34 -8.09
CA ASP A 84 16.34 10.12 -8.59
C ASP A 84 15.28 9.04 -8.88
N ALA A 85 14.16 9.08 -8.14
CA ALA A 85 13.06 8.13 -8.30
C ALA A 85 11.72 8.72 -7.81
N VAL A 86 10.63 8.06 -8.20
CA VAL A 86 9.26 8.32 -7.72
C VAL A 86 8.67 7.06 -7.12
N ILE A 87 7.99 7.18 -5.98
CA ILE A 87 7.06 6.18 -5.45
C ILE A 87 5.65 6.73 -5.58
N HIS A 88 4.80 6.03 -6.31
CA HIS A 88 3.45 6.47 -6.62
C HIS A 88 2.41 5.71 -5.80
N CYS A 89 1.94 6.33 -4.70
CA CYS A 89 0.95 5.79 -3.77
C CYS A 89 -0.39 6.54 -3.80
N CYS A 90 -0.49 7.71 -4.46
CA CYS A 90 -1.72 8.50 -4.49
C CYS A 90 -2.75 7.88 -5.43
N ALA A 91 -3.76 7.23 -4.85
CA ALA A 91 -4.91 6.70 -5.55
C ALA A 91 -6.07 6.51 -4.58
N PHE A 92 -7.31 6.64 -5.06
CA PHE A 92 -8.47 6.17 -4.34
C PHE A 92 -8.42 4.64 -4.25
N LYS A 93 -8.71 4.05 -3.07
CA LYS A 93 -8.45 2.62 -2.81
C LYS A 93 -9.67 1.82 -2.32
N ALA A 94 -10.81 2.47 -2.12
CA ALA A 94 -11.98 1.84 -1.51
C ALA A 94 -12.79 1.06 -2.55
N VAL A 95 -12.74 -0.28 -2.50
CA VAL A 95 -13.42 -1.18 -3.44
C VAL A 95 -14.91 -0.89 -3.54
N GLY A 96 -15.63 -0.84 -2.39
CA GLY A 96 -17.07 -0.58 -2.37
C GLY A 96 -17.46 0.81 -2.88
N GLU A 97 -16.68 1.84 -2.56
CA GLU A 97 -16.90 3.19 -3.07
C GLU A 97 -16.67 3.29 -4.58
N SER A 98 -15.69 2.56 -5.11
CA SER A 98 -15.38 2.57 -6.53
C SER A 98 -16.57 2.12 -7.40
N VAL A 99 -17.38 1.19 -6.90
CA VAL A 99 -18.60 0.73 -7.58
C VAL A 99 -19.67 1.84 -7.64
N GLN A 100 -19.72 2.69 -6.61
CA GLN A 100 -20.68 3.79 -6.53
C GLN A 100 -20.20 5.05 -7.26
N LYS A 101 -18.87 5.26 -7.35
CA LYS A 101 -18.22 6.46 -7.91
C LYS A 101 -17.17 6.11 -8.96
N PRO A 102 -17.52 5.32 -10.01
CA PRO A 102 -16.52 4.82 -10.96
C PRO A 102 -15.81 5.93 -11.72
N ILE A 103 -16.51 7.00 -12.11
CA ILE A 103 -15.93 8.11 -12.87
C ILE A 103 -14.84 8.80 -12.06
N GLU A 104 -15.09 9.09 -10.79
CA GLU A 104 -14.13 9.72 -9.88
C GLU A 104 -12.88 8.84 -9.70
N TYR A 105 -13.07 7.51 -9.58
CA TYR A 105 -11.96 6.56 -9.47
C TYR A 105 -11.12 6.51 -10.73
N TYR A 106 -11.74 6.39 -11.92
CA TYR A 106 -11.01 6.41 -13.18
C TYR A 106 -10.30 7.76 -13.39
N THR A 107 -11.00 8.87 -13.16
CA THR A 107 -10.42 10.19 -13.35
C THR A 107 -9.23 10.41 -12.41
N ASN A 108 -9.41 10.20 -11.11
CA ASN A 108 -8.32 10.44 -10.15
C ASN A 108 -7.14 9.50 -10.39
N ASN A 109 -7.39 8.19 -10.43
CA ASN A 109 -6.31 7.21 -10.42
C ASN A 109 -5.50 7.20 -11.71
N LEU A 110 -6.15 7.27 -12.87
CA LEU A 110 -5.42 7.28 -14.15
C LEU A 110 -4.71 8.60 -14.38
N MET A 111 -5.35 9.73 -14.09
CA MET A 111 -4.75 11.04 -14.34
C MET A 111 -3.55 11.32 -13.43
N THR A 112 -3.57 10.92 -12.15
CA THR A 112 -2.40 11.06 -11.27
C THR A 112 -1.19 10.30 -11.83
N THR A 113 -1.40 9.09 -12.37
CA THR A 113 -0.34 8.30 -13.02
C THR A 113 0.18 8.99 -14.29
N LEU A 114 -0.72 9.52 -15.12
CA LEU A 114 -0.33 10.21 -16.36
C LEU A 114 0.46 11.49 -16.07
N VAL A 115 0.04 12.28 -15.07
CA VAL A 115 0.76 13.51 -14.67
C VAL A 115 2.16 13.14 -14.17
N VAL A 116 2.29 12.16 -13.27
CA VAL A 116 3.59 11.71 -12.77
C VAL A 116 4.48 11.23 -13.91
N ALA A 117 3.99 10.34 -14.78
CA ALA A 117 4.77 9.80 -15.89
C ALA A 117 5.22 10.90 -16.88
N LYS A 118 4.35 11.89 -17.15
CA LYS A 118 4.67 13.06 -17.98
C LYS A 118 5.82 13.87 -17.38
N MET A 119 5.78 14.12 -16.06
CA MET A 119 6.84 14.88 -15.37
C MET A 119 8.15 14.09 -15.33
N MET A 120 8.10 12.80 -15.03
CA MET A 120 9.29 11.94 -15.04
C MET A 120 9.99 11.95 -16.40
N LYS A 121 9.23 11.81 -17.50
CA LYS A 121 9.79 11.93 -18.85
C LYS A 121 10.41 13.29 -19.10
N LYS A 122 9.72 14.37 -18.72
CA LYS A 122 10.17 15.76 -18.96
C LYS A 122 11.45 16.11 -18.18
N TYR A 123 11.58 15.60 -16.96
CA TYR A 123 12.71 15.90 -16.06
C TYR A 123 13.72 14.75 -15.95
N HIS A 124 13.60 13.73 -16.81
CA HIS A 124 14.53 12.59 -16.91
C HIS A 124 14.69 11.83 -15.58
N VAL A 125 13.61 11.64 -14.83
CA VAL A 125 13.63 10.81 -13.62
C VAL A 125 13.55 9.34 -14.05
N PRO A 126 14.58 8.51 -13.74
CA PRO A 126 14.74 7.21 -14.40
C PRO A 126 13.91 6.09 -13.77
N SER A 127 13.45 6.22 -12.54
CA SER A 127 12.84 5.09 -11.80
C SER A 127 11.50 5.44 -11.18
N ILE A 128 10.53 4.53 -11.30
CA ILE A 128 9.24 4.59 -10.60
C ILE A 128 8.91 3.27 -9.93
N VAL A 129 8.49 3.33 -8.67
CA VAL A 129 7.83 2.22 -7.97
C VAL A 129 6.35 2.55 -7.83
N PHE A 130 5.52 1.71 -8.42
CA PHE A 130 4.07 1.87 -8.41
C PHE A 130 3.40 0.94 -7.40
N SER A 131 2.59 1.56 -6.57
CA SER A 131 1.69 0.93 -5.59
C SER A 131 0.54 0.21 -6.30
N SER A 132 0.77 -1.01 -6.78
CA SER A 132 -0.28 -1.84 -7.38
C SER A 132 -1.02 -2.68 -6.34
N SER A 133 -1.84 -3.62 -6.76
CA SER A 133 -2.72 -4.38 -5.87
C SER A 133 -2.96 -5.79 -6.42
N ALA A 134 -3.13 -6.76 -5.53
CA ALA A 134 -3.59 -8.11 -5.88
C ALA A 134 -4.97 -8.12 -6.59
N THR A 135 -5.74 -7.04 -6.50
CA THR A 135 -7.01 -6.91 -7.22
C THR A 135 -6.87 -6.97 -8.75
N VAL A 136 -5.66 -6.76 -9.30
CA VAL A 136 -5.40 -6.89 -10.73
C VAL A 136 -5.53 -8.34 -11.23
N TYR A 137 -5.42 -9.32 -10.34
CA TYR A 137 -5.61 -10.73 -10.69
C TYR A 137 -7.09 -11.10 -10.87
N GLY A 138 -8.03 -10.26 -10.41
CA GLY A 138 -9.46 -10.54 -10.48
C GLY A 138 -9.88 -11.69 -9.55
N ASP A 139 -10.72 -12.60 -10.06
CA ASP A 139 -11.08 -13.85 -9.38
C ASP A 139 -10.12 -14.97 -9.82
N PRO A 140 -9.17 -15.35 -8.98
CA PRO A 140 -8.10 -16.26 -9.39
C PRO A 140 -8.59 -17.72 -9.44
N GLU A 141 -8.23 -18.42 -10.52
CA GLU A 141 -8.48 -19.87 -10.65
C GLU A 141 -7.53 -20.72 -9.79
N VAL A 142 -6.38 -20.16 -9.43
CA VAL A 142 -5.30 -20.86 -8.70
C VAL A 142 -4.71 -19.97 -7.62
N VAL A 143 -4.46 -20.53 -6.44
CA VAL A 143 -3.70 -19.93 -5.35
C VAL A 143 -2.63 -20.92 -4.85
N PRO A 144 -1.44 -20.45 -4.40
CA PRO A 144 -1.00 -19.06 -4.27
C PRO A 144 -0.80 -18.35 -5.61
N LEU A 145 -0.99 -17.01 -5.60
CA LEU A 145 -0.84 -16.16 -6.76
C LEU A 145 0.63 -15.83 -7.03
N THR A 146 1.12 -16.20 -8.21
CA THR A 146 2.41 -15.76 -8.74
C THR A 146 2.24 -14.56 -9.66
N GLU A 147 3.31 -13.84 -9.96
CA GLU A 147 3.28 -12.70 -10.89
C GLU A 147 3.02 -13.12 -12.34
N ASP A 148 3.20 -14.39 -12.66
CA ASP A 148 2.94 -14.98 -13.98
C ASP A 148 1.47 -15.40 -14.15
N CYS A 149 0.66 -15.34 -13.09
CA CYS A 149 -0.77 -15.55 -13.18
C CYS A 149 -1.38 -14.53 -14.13
N LYS A 150 -2.31 -15.00 -14.97
CA LYS A 150 -3.05 -14.14 -15.89
C LYS A 150 -3.78 -13.06 -15.11
N LEU A 151 -3.66 -11.81 -15.56
CA LEU A 151 -4.51 -10.75 -15.06
C LEU A 151 -5.96 -11.04 -15.46
N GLY A 152 -6.85 -11.15 -14.46
CA GLY A 152 -8.24 -11.48 -14.67
C GLY A 152 -9.09 -10.26 -15.04
N GLU A 153 -10.37 -10.51 -15.33
CA GLU A 153 -11.37 -9.44 -15.31
C GLU A 153 -11.51 -8.94 -13.88
N THR A 154 -11.20 -7.67 -13.68
CA THR A 154 -11.29 -7.06 -12.35
C THR A 154 -12.74 -6.93 -11.92
N THR A 155 -13.05 -7.34 -10.69
CA THR A 155 -14.43 -7.40 -10.18
C THR A 155 -14.99 -6.02 -9.76
N ASN A 156 -14.19 -4.96 -9.84
CA ASN A 156 -14.57 -3.62 -9.41
C ASN A 156 -13.71 -2.52 -10.09
N PRO A 157 -14.21 -1.26 -10.16
CA PRO A 157 -13.50 -0.15 -10.80
C PRO A 157 -12.14 0.17 -10.17
N TYR A 158 -11.96 0.02 -8.86
CA TYR A 158 -10.64 0.20 -8.24
C TYR A 158 -9.60 -0.78 -8.81
N GLY A 159 -9.91 -2.07 -8.85
CA GLY A 159 -9.04 -3.07 -9.45
C GLY A 159 -8.77 -2.78 -10.93
N ALA A 160 -9.81 -2.37 -11.68
CA ALA A 160 -9.67 -1.97 -13.07
C ALA A 160 -8.70 -0.78 -13.25
N THR A 161 -8.80 0.26 -12.39
CA THR A 161 -7.84 1.37 -12.45
C THR A 161 -6.41 0.91 -12.19
N LYS A 162 -6.18 0.00 -11.22
CA LYS A 162 -4.83 -0.53 -10.94
C LYS A 162 -4.25 -1.28 -12.14
N ALA A 163 -5.04 -2.16 -12.78
CA ALA A 163 -4.63 -2.88 -13.97
C ALA A 163 -4.32 -1.93 -15.16
N MET A 164 -5.14 -0.89 -15.35
CA MET A 164 -4.90 0.13 -16.38
C MET A 164 -3.64 0.96 -16.08
N MET A 165 -3.38 1.31 -14.81
CA MET A 165 -2.18 2.04 -14.41
C MET A 165 -0.91 1.20 -14.63
N GLU A 166 -0.93 -0.11 -14.34
CA GLU A 166 0.16 -1.03 -14.69
C GLU A 166 0.41 -1.02 -16.21
N ARG A 167 -0.66 -1.10 -17.01
CA ARG A 167 -0.55 -1.06 -18.47
C ARG A 167 0.02 0.28 -18.97
N ILE A 168 -0.46 1.41 -18.47
CA ILE A 168 0.07 2.74 -18.82
C ILE A 168 1.56 2.82 -18.52
N LEU A 169 2.00 2.43 -17.33
CA LEU A 169 3.41 2.49 -16.96
C LEU A 169 4.27 1.55 -17.78
N THR A 170 3.76 0.37 -18.15
CA THR A 170 4.44 -0.57 -19.05
C THR A 170 4.62 0.04 -20.44
N ASP A 171 3.58 0.67 -21.00
CA ASP A 171 3.65 1.33 -22.30
C ASP A 171 4.60 2.56 -22.27
N VAL A 172 4.62 3.30 -21.14
CA VAL A 172 5.56 4.40 -20.90
C VAL A 172 7.00 3.88 -20.89
N GLN A 173 7.28 2.77 -20.20
CA GLN A 173 8.60 2.15 -20.18
C GLN A 173 9.03 1.67 -21.58
N PHE A 174 8.14 1.03 -22.33
CA PHE A 174 8.42 0.61 -23.70
C PHE A 174 8.82 1.77 -24.61
N ALA A 175 8.16 2.93 -24.44
CA ALA A 175 8.47 4.15 -25.19
C ALA A 175 9.71 4.90 -24.67
N ASN A 176 10.19 4.59 -23.46
CA ASN A 176 11.38 5.17 -22.83
C ASN A 176 12.23 4.03 -22.23
N PRO A 177 12.99 3.31 -23.07
CA PRO A 177 13.65 2.06 -22.69
C PRO A 177 14.67 2.15 -21.56
N GLU A 178 15.15 3.35 -21.25
CA GLU A 178 16.06 3.64 -20.14
C GLU A 178 15.38 3.69 -18.77
N MET A 179 14.04 3.75 -18.73
CA MET A 179 13.30 3.80 -17.48
C MET A 179 13.23 2.43 -16.79
N SER A 180 13.26 2.46 -15.45
CA SER A 180 12.88 1.35 -14.59
C SER A 180 11.48 1.58 -14.05
N VAL A 181 10.58 0.64 -14.29
CA VAL A 181 9.21 0.63 -13.77
C VAL A 181 9.03 -0.59 -12.89
N THR A 182 8.76 -0.38 -11.61
CA THR A 182 8.47 -1.47 -10.67
C THR A 182 7.01 -1.46 -10.25
N LEU A 183 6.34 -2.58 -10.44
CA LEU A 183 4.92 -2.78 -10.10
C LEU A 183 4.87 -3.69 -8.86
N LEU A 184 4.60 -3.11 -7.69
CA LEU A 184 4.46 -3.88 -6.46
C LEU A 184 2.98 -4.20 -6.21
N ARG A 185 2.60 -5.46 -6.36
CA ARG A 185 1.23 -5.94 -6.14
C ARG A 185 1.05 -6.35 -4.70
N TYR A 186 0.40 -5.47 -3.92
CA TYR A 186 0.14 -5.72 -2.50
C TYR A 186 -1.07 -6.61 -2.30
N PHE A 187 -1.01 -7.38 -1.21
CA PHE A 187 -2.17 -8.05 -0.67
C PHE A 187 -2.84 -7.14 0.38
N ASN A 188 -3.14 -7.58 1.58
CA ASN A 188 -3.91 -6.78 2.53
C ASN A 188 -3.01 -6.16 3.61
N PRO A 189 -2.54 -4.90 3.46
CA PRO A 189 -1.71 -4.29 4.49
C PRO A 189 -2.53 -3.98 5.75
N ILE A 190 -2.00 -4.41 6.90
CA ILE A 190 -2.49 -4.13 8.25
C ILE A 190 -1.32 -3.84 9.17
N GLY A 191 -1.57 -3.49 10.41
CA GLY A 191 -0.53 -3.11 11.36
C GLY A 191 -0.32 -1.59 11.44
N ALA A 192 0.66 -1.21 12.19
CA ALA A 192 1.11 0.16 12.39
C ALA A 192 2.59 0.17 12.74
N HIS A 193 3.23 1.32 12.73
CA HIS A 193 4.59 1.43 13.23
C HIS A 193 4.64 1.12 14.73
N GLU A 194 5.67 0.42 15.20
CA GLU A 194 5.80 -0.02 16.60
C GLU A 194 5.77 1.13 17.61
N SER A 195 6.20 2.34 17.20
CA SER A 195 6.07 3.55 18.00
C SER A 195 4.62 3.92 18.33
N GLY A 196 3.65 3.41 17.57
CA GLY A 196 2.24 3.82 17.65
C GLY A 196 1.96 5.26 17.22
N LEU A 197 2.88 5.91 16.50
CA LEU A 197 2.71 7.30 16.04
C LEU A 197 2.11 7.40 14.63
N ILE A 198 2.31 6.39 13.78
CA ILE A 198 1.71 6.28 12.45
C ILE A 198 1.00 4.93 12.27
N GLY A 199 -0.13 4.94 11.58
CA GLY A 199 -0.98 3.76 11.35
C GLY A 199 -2.16 4.09 10.44
N GLU A 200 -3.07 3.15 10.23
CA GLU A 200 -4.25 3.36 9.39
C GLU A 200 -5.34 4.15 10.14
N ASN A 201 -5.54 5.41 9.75
CA ASN A 201 -6.57 6.29 10.31
C ASN A 201 -7.32 7.03 9.18
N PRO A 202 -8.18 6.32 8.41
CA PRO A 202 -8.86 6.90 7.27
C PRO A 202 -9.88 7.95 7.71
N LYS A 203 -10.06 8.98 6.87
CA LYS A 203 -11.19 9.90 7.01
C LYS A 203 -12.48 9.18 6.57
N GLY A 204 -13.54 9.29 7.38
CA GLY A 204 -14.84 8.73 7.05
C GLY A 204 -15.02 7.24 7.41
N ILE A 205 -15.85 6.53 6.61
CA ILE A 205 -16.19 5.14 6.87
C ILE A 205 -15.01 4.24 6.43
N PRO A 206 -14.46 3.40 7.30
CA PRO A 206 -13.42 2.45 6.92
C PRO A 206 -13.89 1.47 5.84
N ASN A 207 -12.95 1.00 5.01
CA ASN A 207 -13.25 -0.01 3.99
C ASN A 207 -12.54 -1.34 4.26
N ASN A 208 -11.55 -1.36 5.16
CA ASN A 208 -10.76 -2.53 5.50
C ASN A 208 -11.18 -3.14 6.84
N LEU A 209 -10.90 -4.43 7.04
CA LEU A 209 -11.29 -5.18 8.24
C LEU A 209 -10.70 -4.59 9.53
N MET A 210 -9.38 -4.33 9.55
CA MET A 210 -8.69 -3.93 10.77
C MET A 210 -9.21 -2.59 11.34
N PRO A 211 -9.44 -1.53 10.57
CA PRO A 211 -10.08 -0.31 11.06
C PRO A 211 -11.48 -0.52 11.66
N TYR A 212 -12.26 -1.48 11.14
CA TYR A 212 -13.55 -1.83 11.78
C TYR A 212 -13.34 -2.54 13.11
N ILE A 213 -12.40 -3.47 13.21
CA ILE A 213 -12.01 -4.11 14.47
C ILE A 213 -11.61 -3.04 15.50
N MET A 214 -10.83 -2.03 15.06
CA MET A 214 -10.45 -0.91 15.95
C MET A 214 -11.66 -0.15 16.47
N LYS A 215 -12.63 0.17 15.60
CA LYS A 215 -13.86 0.87 16.02
C LYS A 215 -14.70 0.07 17.04
N VAL A 216 -14.70 -1.25 16.92
CA VAL A 216 -15.35 -2.13 17.92
C VAL A 216 -14.53 -2.15 19.21
N ALA A 217 -13.21 -2.30 19.12
CA ALA A 217 -12.32 -2.34 20.26
C ALA A 217 -12.31 -1.03 21.08
N THR A 218 -12.51 0.12 20.44
CA THR A 218 -12.61 1.45 21.07
C THR A 218 -14.03 1.77 21.56
N GLY A 219 -15.02 0.92 21.25
CA GLY A 219 -16.42 1.14 21.63
C GLY A 219 -17.19 2.10 20.71
N GLU A 220 -16.62 2.54 19.60
CA GLU A 220 -17.30 3.37 18.60
C GLU A 220 -18.39 2.59 17.84
N LEU A 221 -18.20 1.26 17.69
CA LEU A 221 -19.18 0.35 17.12
C LEU A 221 -19.50 -0.78 18.10
N PRO A 222 -20.76 -1.24 18.17
CA PRO A 222 -21.15 -2.29 19.10
C PRO A 222 -20.63 -3.68 18.70
N GLU A 223 -20.49 -3.92 17.38
CA GLU A 223 -20.11 -5.22 16.82
C GLU A 223 -19.50 -5.09 15.41
N LEU A 224 -18.72 -6.09 15.02
CA LEU A 224 -18.14 -6.23 13.69
C LEU A 224 -19.10 -6.99 12.77
N GLY A 225 -19.33 -6.48 11.57
CA GLY A 225 -19.98 -7.25 10.51
C GLY A 225 -18.99 -8.17 9.79
N VAL A 226 -19.19 -9.48 9.85
CA VAL A 226 -18.46 -10.50 9.09
C VAL A 226 -19.30 -10.90 7.88
N PHE A 227 -18.76 -10.69 6.66
CA PHE A 227 -19.51 -10.85 5.41
C PHE A 227 -19.31 -12.24 4.80
N GLY A 228 -20.33 -13.11 4.93
CA GLY A 228 -20.33 -14.51 4.49
C GLY A 228 -19.66 -15.44 5.51
N ASP A 229 -20.27 -16.60 5.70
CA ASP A 229 -19.81 -17.74 6.50
C ASP A 229 -19.96 -19.06 5.73
N ASP A 230 -20.20 -18.97 4.44
CA ASP A 230 -20.50 -20.06 3.54
C ASP A 230 -19.50 -20.17 2.36
N TYR A 231 -18.33 -19.53 2.45
CA TYR A 231 -17.24 -19.72 1.50
C TYR A 231 -16.60 -21.11 1.68
N ASP A 232 -16.05 -21.66 0.59
CA ASP A 232 -15.22 -22.88 0.64
C ASP A 232 -13.86 -22.58 1.26
N THR A 233 -13.85 -22.39 2.57
CA THR A 233 -12.72 -22.05 3.43
C THR A 233 -12.85 -22.74 4.78
N PRO A 234 -11.79 -22.88 5.60
CA PRO A 234 -11.84 -23.65 6.84
C PRO A 234 -12.93 -23.25 7.84
N ASP A 235 -13.27 -21.97 7.92
CA ASP A 235 -14.29 -21.43 8.84
C ASP A 235 -15.47 -20.77 8.13
N GLY A 236 -15.54 -20.90 6.80
CA GLY A 236 -16.57 -20.32 5.97
C GLY A 236 -16.39 -18.84 5.66
N THR A 237 -15.43 -18.14 6.28
CA THR A 237 -15.18 -16.72 6.02
C THR A 237 -14.07 -16.51 4.98
N GLY A 238 -14.02 -15.35 4.34
CA GLY A 238 -13.06 -15.06 3.28
C GLY A 238 -11.61 -15.08 3.78
N VAL A 239 -10.71 -15.69 2.99
CA VAL A 239 -9.27 -15.84 3.31
C VAL A 239 -8.44 -14.86 2.50
N ARG A 240 -7.57 -14.10 3.17
CA ARG A 240 -6.68 -13.11 2.56
C ARG A 240 -5.26 -13.25 3.12
N ASP A 241 -4.28 -12.80 2.31
CA ASP A 241 -2.91 -12.61 2.77
C ASP A 241 -2.81 -11.24 3.43
N TYR A 242 -2.60 -11.23 4.74
CA TYR A 242 -2.38 -9.99 5.49
C TYR A 242 -0.89 -9.77 5.68
N ILE A 243 -0.42 -8.57 5.31
CA ILE A 243 0.98 -8.17 5.41
C ILE A 243 1.13 -6.99 6.36
N HIS A 244 2.18 -7.01 7.17
CA HIS A 244 2.49 -5.87 8.03
C HIS A 244 2.94 -4.66 7.21
N VAL A 245 2.37 -3.49 7.48
CA VAL A 245 2.65 -2.26 6.70
C VAL A 245 4.13 -1.85 6.71
N VAL A 246 4.86 -2.13 7.78
CA VAL A 246 6.32 -1.89 7.86
C VAL A 246 7.08 -2.81 6.91
N ASP A 247 6.73 -4.11 6.84
CA ASP A 247 7.34 -5.03 5.88
C ASP A 247 7.03 -4.60 4.44
N LEU A 248 5.82 -4.14 4.20
CA LEU A 248 5.43 -3.58 2.91
C LEU A 248 6.26 -2.34 2.56
N ALA A 249 6.47 -1.42 3.50
CA ALA A 249 7.29 -0.23 3.32
C ALA A 249 8.76 -0.59 3.01
N LYS A 250 9.34 -1.54 3.75
CA LYS A 250 10.68 -2.08 3.45
C LYS A 250 10.78 -2.66 2.04
N GLY A 251 9.70 -3.30 1.55
CA GLY A 251 9.63 -3.79 0.17
C GLY A 251 9.78 -2.67 -0.87
N HIS A 252 9.27 -1.45 -0.59
CA HIS A 252 9.45 -0.29 -1.46
C HIS A 252 10.88 0.22 -1.46
N VAL A 253 11.52 0.27 -0.29
CA VAL A 253 12.93 0.66 -0.17
C VAL A 253 13.80 -0.29 -0.99
N LEU A 254 13.64 -1.60 -0.79
CA LEU A 254 14.39 -2.60 -1.55
C LEU A 254 14.10 -2.53 -3.05
N ALA A 255 12.86 -2.25 -3.46
CA ALA A 255 12.52 -2.08 -4.87
C ALA A 255 13.28 -0.90 -5.51
N ILE A 256 13.34 0.25 -4.83
CA ILE A 256 14.12 1.42 -5.30
C ILE A 256 15.60 1.10 -5.40
N GLU A 257 16.16 0.39 -4.42
CA GLU A 257 17.60 0.09 -4.36
C GLU A 257 18.02 -1.00 -5.35
N LYS A 258 17.17 -2.02 -5.58
CA LYS A 258 17.51 -3.21 -6.36
C LYS A 258 17.06 -3.15 -7.81
N TYR A 259 15.86 -2.63 -8.08
CA TYR A 259 15.33 -2.51 -9.42
C TYR A 259 15.69 -1.16 -10.06
N ASN A 260 16.99 -0.86 -10.09
CA ASN A 260 17.56 0.34 -10.71
C ASN A 260 18.00 0.11 -12.17
N THR A 261 17.71 -1.06 -12.73
CA THR A 261 17.98 -1.40 -14.13
C THR A 261 16.76 -1.14 -15.00
N PRO A 262 16.96 -0.66 -16.26
CA PRO A 262 15.85 -0.43 -17.18
C PRO A 262 14.99 -1.68 -17.39
N GLY A 263 13.68 -1.48 -17.48
CA GLY A 263 12.70 -2.55 -17.70
C GLY A 263 11.46 -2.44 -16.83
N VAL A 264 10.55 -3.41 -16.96
CA VAL A 264 9.39 -3.56 -16.10
C VAL A 264 9.64 -4.72 -15.14
N HIS A 265 9.59 -4.42 -13.85
CA HIS A 265 9.79 -5.37 -12.76
C HIS A 265 8.47 -5.53 -12.00
N ILE A 266 8.07 -6.77 -11.75
CA ILE A 266 6.79 -7.06 -11.09
C ILE A 266 7.06 -7.97 -9.89
N CYS A 267 6.58 -7.59 -8.70
CA CYS A 267 6.66 -8.40 -7.49
C CYS A 267 5.37 -8.39 -6.69
N ASN A 268 4.98 -9.58 -6.21
CA ASN A 268 3.97 -9.72 -5.17
C ASN A 268 4.58 -9.44 -3.80
N LEU A 269 3.97 -8.56 -3.02
CA LEU A 269 4.31 -8.33 -1.62
C LEU A 269 3.19 -8.86 -0.73
N GLY A 270 3.40 -10.05 -0.23
CA GLY A 270 2.52 -10.78 0.68
C GLY A 270 3.35 -11.72 1.58
N THR A 271 2.71 -12.35 2.55
CA THR A 271 3.37 -13.28 3.48
C THR A 271 3.43 -14.71 2.95
N GLY A 272 2.65 -15.02 1.91
CA GLY A 272 2.43 -16.39 1.43
C GLY A 272 1.49 -17.21 2.32
N LYS A 273 0.81 -16.57 3.27
CA LYS A 273 -0.14 -17.21 4.20
C LYS A 273 -1.50 -16.56 4.10
N GLY A 274 -2.53 -17.40 3.93
CA GLY A 274 -3.91 -16.97 4.01
C GLY A 274 -4.41 -17.01 5.45
N TYR A 275 -5.10 -15.97 5.88
CA TYR A 275 -5.83 -15.91 7.16
C TYR A 275 -7.28 -15.56 6.88
N SER A 276 -8.20 -16.24 7.56
CA SER A 276 -9.62 -15.95 7.49
C SER A 276 -9.97 -14.66 8.26
N VAL A 277 -11.18 -14.14 8.03
CA VAL A 277 -11.66 -13.00 8.82
C VAL A 277 -11.71 -13.36 10.32
N LEU A 278 -12.15 -14.58 10.67
CA LEU A 278 -12.21 -15.00 12.07
C LEU A 278 -10.82 -15.27 12.65
N ASP A 279 -9.83 -15.73 11.87
CA ASP A 279 -8.43 -15.80 12.32
C ASP A 279 -7.92 -14.43 12.80
N ILE A 280 -8.22 -13.38 12.04
CA ILE A 280 -7.83 -12.00 12.42
C ILE A 280 -8.54 -11.56 13.71
N VAL A 281 -9.85 -11.81 13.83
CA VAL A 281 -10.62 -11.47 15.04
C VAL A 281 -10.04 -12.20 16.25
N HIS A 282 -9.85 -13.51 16.16
CA HIS A 282 -9.34 -14.32 17.26
C HIS A 282 -7.89 -13.96 17.64
N ALA A 283 -7.04 -13.68 16.65
CA ALA A 283 -5.68 -13.20 16.91
C ALA A 283 -5.69 -11.85 17.64
N PHE A 284 -6.53 -10.91 17.18
CA PHE A 284 -6.66 -9.61 17.83
C PHE A 284 -7.13 -9.75 19.28
N GLU A 285 -8.16 -10.56 19.54
CA GLU A 285 -8.66 -10.84 20.90
C GLU A 285 -7.59 -11.45 21.80
N ARG A 286 -6.87 -12.46 21.29
CA ARG A 286 -5.82 -13.17 22.04
C ARG A 286 -4.67 -12.23 22.40
N VAL A 287 -4.20 -11.44 21.43
CA VAL A 287 -3.01 -10.58 21.61
C VAL A 287 -3.28 -9.39 22.50
N ASN A 288 -4.48 -8.78 22.41
CA ASN A 288 -4.78 -7.53 23.09
C ASN A 288 -5.70 -7.70 24.31
N GLY A 289 -6.26 -8.90 24.54
CA GLY A 289 -7.16 -9.18 25.66
C GLY A 289 -8.52 -8.48 25.54
N ILE A 290 -8.93 -8.10 24.34
CA ILE A 290 -10.17 -7.34 24.07
C ILE A 290 -11.10 -8.22 23.25
N LYS A 291 -12.36 -8.37 23.69
CA LYS A 291 -13.38 -9.08 22.93
C LYS A 291 -13.91 -8.23 21.78
N ILE A 292 -14.09 -8.87 20.62
CA ILE A 292 -14.64 -8.27 19.41
C ILE A 292 -15.95 -8.98 19.07
N PRO A 293 -17.09 -8.51 19.59
CA PRO A 293 -18.40 -9.01 19.20
C PRO A 293 -18.56 -8.89 17.68
N TYR A 294 -19.14 -9.91 17.05
CA TYR A 294 -19.40 -9.88 15.60
C TYR A 294 -20.73 -10.53 15.25
N VAL A 295 -21.24 -10.15 14.08
CA VAL A 295 -22.45 -10.72 13.47
C VAL A 295 -22.17 -11.10 12.03
N ILE A 296 -22.67 -12.27 11.64
CA ILE A 296 -22.58 -12.71 10.24
C ILE A 296 -23.57 -11.93 9.38
N LYS A 297 -23.08 -11.43 8.25
CA LYS A 297 -23.86 -10.71 7.23
C LYS A 297 -23.77 -11.43 5.89
N PRO A 298 -24.72 -11.22 4.97
CA PRO A 298 -24.61 -11.76 3.61
C PRO A 298 -23.29 -11.38 2.93
N ARG A 299 -22.79 -12.22 2.02
CA ARG A 299 -21.61 -11.92 1.19
C ARG A 299 -21.72 -10.56 0.51
N ARG A 300 -20.62 -9.85 0.42
CA ARG A 300 -20.56 -8.62 -0.40
C ARG A 300 -20.39 -9.00 -1.87
N PRO A 301 -21.04 -8.30 -2.80
CA PRO A 301 -20.82 -8.49 -4.23
C PRO A 301 -19.34 -8.30 -4.60
N GLY A 302 -18.78 -9.24 -5.36
CA GLY A 302 -17.38 -9.18 -5.81
C GLY A 302 -16.32 -9.68 -4.80
N ASP A 303 -16.72 -10.15 -3.60
CA ASP A 303 -15.80 -10.82 -2.70
C ASP A 303 -15.51 -12.25 -3.19
N ILE A 304 -14.23 -12.62 -3.18
CA ILE A 304 -13.72 -13.96 -3.53
C ILE A 304 -13.39 -14.77 -2.27
N ALA A 305 -13.44 -16.11 -2.37
CA ALA A 305 -13.22 -17.00 -1.22
C ALA A 305 -11.79 -16.87 -0.68
N THR A 306 -10.78 -17.02 -1.54
CA THR A 306 -9.38 -17.09 -1.11
C THR A 306 -8.45 -16.31 -2.04
N CYS A 307 -7.54 -15.52 -1.43
CA CYS A 307 -6.52 -14.78 -2.18
C CYS A 307 -5.27 -14.60 -1.31
N TYR A 308 -4.15 -15.24 -1.70
CA TYR A 308 -2.84 -15.07 -1.04
C TYR A 308 -1.70 -15.22 -2.04
N ALA A 309 -0.54 -14.61 -1.70
CA ALA A 309 0.62 -14.49 -2.56
C ALA A 309 1.48 -15.76 -2.60
N ASP A 310 2.22 -15.91 -3.70
CA ASP A 310 3.54 -16.53 -3.68
C ASP A 310 4.60 -15.41 -3.64
N PRO A 311 5.35 -15.23 -2.53
CA PRO A 311 6.35 -14.18 -2.39
C PRO A 311 7.74 -14.58 -2.89
N THR A 312 7.87 -15.71 -3.59
CA THR A 312 9.17 -16.28 -4.00
C THR A 312 9.98 -15.30 -4.84
N ARG A 313 9.35 -14.62 -5.79
CA ARG A 313 10.03 -13.64 -6.66
C ARG A 313 10.58 -12.45 -5.86
N ALA A 314 9.83 -11.91 -4.91
CA ALA A 314 10.31 -10.84 -4.04
C ALA A 314 11.51 -11.28 -3.19
N LYS A 315 11.50 -12.52 -2.68
CA LYS A 315 12.62 -13.09 -1.94
C LYS A 315 13.86 -13.25 -2.83
N GLU A 316 13.71 -13.81 -4.02
CA GLU A 316 14.85 -14.12 -4.91
C GLU A 316 15.45 -12.85 -5.55
N GLN A 317 14.61 -11.91 -5.97
CA GLN A 317 15.07 -10.75 -6.73
C GLN A 317 15.35 -9.52 -5.86
N LEU A 318 14.55 -9.29 -4.81
CA LEU A 318 14.76 -8.17 -3.89
C LEU A 318 15.50 -8.56 -2.60
N GLY A 319 15.57 -9.86 -2.27
CA GLY A 319 16.01 -10.31 -0.95
C GLY A 319 14.97 -9.99 0.14
N TRP A 320 13.73 -9.67 -0.26
CA TRP A 320 12.66 -9.27 0.65
C TRP A 320 11.90 -10.48 1.20
N VAL A 321 11.63 -10.45 2.50
CA VAL A 321 10.78 -11.41 3.20
C VAL A 321 9.94 -10.65 4.22
N ALA A 322 8.66 -11.01 4.36
CA ALA A 322 7.83 -10.51 5.45
C ALA A 322 8.32 -11.10 6.79
N GLU A 323 8.72 -10.24 7.71
CA GLU A 323 9.31 -10.63 9.00
C GLU A 323 8.29 -10.65 10.14
N LYS A 324 7.30 -9.74 10.08
CA LYS A 324 6.29 -9.58 11.13
C LYS A 324 5.12 -10.55 10.92
N ASN A 325 4.69 -11.18 12.00
CA ASN A 325 3.58 -12.14 12.00
C ASN A 325 2.24 -11.49 12.34
N LEU A 326 1.16 -12.28 12.34
CA LEU A 326 -0.20 -11.80 12.64
C LEU A 326 -0.35 -11.17 14.04
N ASP A 327 0.37 -11.72 15.02
CA ASP A 327 0.33 -11.19 16.40
C ASP A 327 0.98 -9.80 16.46
N ASP A 328 2.07 -9.59 15.72
CA ASP A 328 2.70 -8.26 15.57
C ASP A 328 1.74 -7.27 14.91
N MET A 329 1.09 -7.68 13.82
CA MET A 329 0.09 -6.86 13.13
C MET A 329 -1.04 -6.40 14.06
N CYS A 330 -1.60 -7.32 14.85
CA CYS A 330 -2.68 -7.03 15.80
C CYS A 330 -2.21 -6.12 16.94
N ARG A 331 -1.03 -6.39 17.50
CA ARG A 331 -0.45 -5.62 18.61
C ARG A 331 -0.15 -4.18 18.21
N ASP A 332 0.55 -4.03 17.07
CA ASP A 332 1.02 -2.73 16.62
C ASP A 332 -0.15 -1.84 16.19
N THR A 333 -1.18 -2.42 15.53
CA THR A 333 -2.44 -1.71 15.24
C THR A 333 -3.11 -1.20 16.52
N TRP A 334 -3.23 -2.04 17.54
CA TRP A 334 -3.86 -1.63 18.80
C TRP A 334 -3.02 -0.60 19.55
N ASN A 335 -1.70 -0.72 19.51
CA ASN A 335 -0.79 0.28 20.07
C ASN A 335 -1.00 1.67 19.45
N PHE A 336 -1.15 1.73 18.13
CA PHE A 336 -1.51 2.97 17.43
C PHE A 336 -2.88 3.49 17.86
N ALA A 337 -3.93 2.65 17.82
CA ALA A 337 -5.28 3.07 18.18
C ALA A 337 -5.37 3.64 19.62
N LYS A 338 -4.71 3.01 20.59
CA LYS A 338 -4.65 3.52 21.98
C LYS A 338 -4.07 4.92 22.06
N LYS A 339 -3.05 5.24 21.27
CA LYS A 339 -2.43 6.57 21.27
C LYS A 339 -3.29 7.65 20.62
N GLN A 340 -4.24 7.25 19.76
CA GLN A 340 -5.22 8.20 19.20
C GLN A 340 -6.36 8.55 20.18
N LEU A 341 -6.52 7.79 21.27
CA LEU A 341 -7.53 8.02 22.31
C LEU A 341 -7.02 8.94 23.42
N LEU A 342 -5.71 9.13 23.51
CA LEU A 342 -5.03 10.00 24.49
C LEU A 342 -4.84 11.41 23.96
#